data_f6eb4bcac397b88fe52cc799f2846be2
#
_entry.id   f6eb4bcac397b88fe52cc799f2846be2
#
_cell.length_a   1.000
_cell.length_b   1.000
_cell.length_c   1.000
_cell.angle_alpha   90.00
_cell.angle_beta   90.00
_cell.angle_gamma   90.00
#
_symmetry.space_group_name_H-M   'P 1'
#
loop_
_entity.id
_entity.type
_entity.pdbx_description
1 polymer ?
#
loop_
_entity_poly.entity_id
_entity_poly.type
_entity_poly.pdbx_seq_one_letter_code
_entity_poly.pdbx_strand_id
1 'polypeptide(L)'
;MLVGNSTAREEQAPLQVKTLFSKYRGVENPTITEYISSVPDTLSEAVDLINSTWFNESFSATDYTLTNREHLAEYVRRFHTAANTLTPAVNSAIGLLSDPSSKLLVSIHQPNLFAYGGVYKKIVLLETLKGLAESKKPNSKLVNLFLIVDHDFLDDIWMRTAQLPSIRNKGGVLEIRTPVSNTKRWQMVCNTPPPHKQILESWRKQLKLWIKNAATNNFDKSVLLRNFEGLWTDVECA
;
A
#
# COMPACT_ATOMS: atom_id res chain seq x y z
N MET A 1 6.87 -1.32 30.79
CA MET A 1 7.61 -0.05 30.66
C MET A 1 9.00 -0.37 30.14
N LEU A 2 9.18 -0.43 28.83
CA LEU A 2 10.50 -0.54 28.18
C LEU A 2 10.49 0.49 27.04
N VAL A 3 10.87 1.73 27.41
CA VAL A 3 11.26 2.75 26.46
C VAL A 3 12.75 2.51 26.17
N GLY A 4 13.01 1.69 25.18
CA GLY A 4 14.36 1.44 24.69
C GLY A 4 14.70 2.44 23.62
N ASN A 5 15.78 3.18 23.80
CA ASN A 5 16.41 4.14 22.89
C ASN A 5 16.41 3.65 21.43
N SER A 6 15.50 4.17 20.61
CA SER A 6 15.42 3.88 19.17
C SER A 6 16.26 4.84 18.31
N THR A 7 16.87 5.87 18.90
CA THR A 7 17.55 6.95 18.18
C THR A 7 18.89 6.56 17.53
N ALA A 8 19.51 5.46 17.97
CA ALA A 8 20.85 5.09 17.44
C ALA A 8 20.80 4.20 16.17
N ARG A 9 19.63 3.69 15.76
CA ARG A 9 19.51 2.83 14.55
C ARG A 9 19.02 3.55 13.30
N GLU A 10 18.48 4.75 13.42
CA GLU A 10 18.00 5.51 12.24
C GLU A 10 19.12 6.16 11.45
N GLU A 11 20.30 6.42 12.08
CA GLU A 11 21.44 7.06 11.40
C GLU A 11 22.26 6.15 10.49
N GLN A 12 22.04 4.83 10.49
CA GLN A 12 22.98 3.89 9.87
C GLN A 12 22.46 3.10 8.66
N ALA A 13 21.27 3.36 8.14
CA ALA A 13 20.84 2.76 6.89
C ALA A 13 20.86 3.80 5.76
N PRO A 14 22.00 4.00 5.07
CA PRO A 14 22.00 4.76 3.83
C PRO A 14 21.02 4.04 2.89
N LEU A 15 20.10 4.78 2.28
CA LEU A 15 19.21 4.23 1.27
C LEU A 15 20.07 3.52 0.22
N GLN A 16 19.94 2.21 0.13
CA GLN A 16 20.72 1.36 -0.79
C GLN A 16 20.62 1.83 -2.25
N VAL A 17 19.57 2.59 -2.56
CA VAL A 17 19.34 3.24 -3.86
C VAL A 17 20.47 4.22 -4.19
N LYS A 18 20.87 5.13 -3.29
CA LYS A 18 21.99 6.06 -3.57
C LYS A 18 23.32 5.31 -3.75
N THR A 19 23.52 4.24 -2.98
CA THR A 19 24.73 3.40 -3.12
C THR A 19 24.73 2.64 -4.45
N LEU A 20 23.58 2.15 -4.92
CA LEU A 20 23.44 1.53 -6.24
C LEU A 20 23.74 2.55 -7.36
N PHE A 21 23.12 3.71 -7.33
CA PHE A 21 23.36 4.74 -8.33
C PHE A 21 24.79 5.32 -8.29
N SER A 22 25.44 5.39 -7.12
CA SER A 22 26.84 5.78 -7.03
C SER A 22 27.79 4.80 -7.71
N LYS A 23 27.40 3.51 -7.80
CA LYS A 23 28.15 2.48 -8.55
C LYS A 23 27.96 2.59 -10.08
N TYR A 24 26.87 3.17 -10.54
CA TYR A 24 26.54 3.38 -11.96
C TYR A 24 26.91 4.78 -12.47
N ARG A 25 27.73 5.53 -11.75
CA ARG A 25 28.20 6.89 -12.10
C ARG A 25 29.01 6.99 -13.41
N GLY A 26 29.05 5.96 -14.22
CA GLY A 26 29.63 6.03 -15.56
C GLY A 26 28.75 6.73 -16.64
N VAL A 27 27.52 7.09 -16.30
CA VAL A 27 26.62 7.89 -17.15
C VAL A 27 26.34 9.19 -16.42
N GLU A 28 27.21 10.17 -16.65
CA GLU A 28 27.02 11.55 -16.14
C GLU A 28 25.86 12.21 -16.88
N ASN A 29 24.63 11.87 -16.49
CA ASN A 29 23.46 12.66 -16.88
C ASN A 29 23.16 13.63 -15.73
N PRO A 30 23.38 14.94 -15.89
CA PRO A 30 23.17 15.96 -14.85
C PRO A 30 21.76 15.91 -14.26
N THR A 31 20.74 15.69 -15.10
CA THR A 31 19.33 15.62 -14.70
C THR A 31 19.06 14.43 -13.75
N ILE A 32 19.66 13.27 -14.03
CA ILE A 32 19.53 12.09 -13.16
C ILE A 32 20.23 12.35 -11.82
N THR A 33 21.43 12.94 -11.85
CA THR A 33 22.17 13.27 -10.64
C THR A 33 21.45 14.26 -9.76
N GLU A 34 20.85 15.29 -10.35
CA GLU A 34 20.04 16.28 -9.66
C GLU A 34 18.79 15.64 -9.04
N TYR A 35 18.07 14.83 -9.81
CA TYR A 35 16.90 14.09 -9.32
C TYR A 35 17.24 13.20 -8.12
N ILE A 36 18.32 12.41 -8.21
CA ILE A 36 18.74 11.53 -7.11
C ILE A 36 19.14 12.35 -5.88
N SER A 37 19.78 13.51 -6.08
CA SER A 37 20.18 14.40 -4.98
C SER A 37 18.98 15.06 -4.29
N SER A 38 17.84 15.19 -4.98
CA SER A 38 16.61 15.73 -4.43
C SER A 38 15.80 14.71 -3.60
N VAL A 39 16.12 13.42 -3.69
CA VAL A 39 15.43 12.37 -2.93
C VAL A 39 15.87 12.43 -1.45
N PRO A 40 14.92 12.56 -0.49
CA PRO A 40 15.24 12.56 0.92
C PRO A 40 15.93 11.27 1.38
N ASP A 41 16.93 11.39 2.22
CA ASP A 41 17.63 10.26 2.82
C ASP A 41 17.03 9.82 4.15
N THR A 42 16.35 10.75 4.83
CA THR A 42 15.78 10.53 6.15
C THR A 42 14.29 10.90 6.19
N LEU A 43 13.57 10.37 7.18
CA LEU A 43 12.19 10.78 7.44
C LEU A 43 12.07 12.29 7.72
N SER A 44 13.03 12.88 8.41
CA SER A 44 13.03 14.31 8.70
C SER A 44 13.11 15.12 7.41
N GLU A 45 14.03 14.80 6.52
CA GLU A 45 14.14 15.46 5.21
C GLU A 45 12.90 15.28 4.36
N ALA A 46 12.28 14.08 4.38
CA ALA A 46 11.02 13.86 3.69
C ALA A 46 9.89 14.74 4.22
N VAL A 47 9.81 14.90 5.54
CA VAL A 47 8.82 15.78 6.19
C VAL A 47 9.09 17.25 5.84
N ASP A 48 10.36 17.67 5.82
CA ASP A 48 10.73 19.03 5.44
C ASP A 48 10.41 19.32 3.98
N LEU A 49 10.65 18.36 3.10
CA LEU A 49 10.24 18.43 1.68
C LEU A 49 8.72 18.55 1.53
N ILE A 50 7.93 17.74 2.24
CA ILE A 50 6.47 17.81 2.24
C ILE A 50 5.97 19.19 2.66
N ASN A 51 6.61 19.80 3.66
CA ASN A 51 6.24 21.10 4.21
C ASN A 51 6.84 22.28 3.43
N SER A 52 7.73 22.04 2.48
CA SER A 52 8.36 23.08 1.68
C SER A 52 7.39 23.73 0.69
N THR A 53 7.74 24.91 0.20
CA THR A 53 7.01 25.62 -0.86
C THR A 53 7.24 25.02 -2.25
N TRP A 54 8.29 24.22 -2.44
CA TRP A 54 8.64 23.61 -3.71
C TRP A 54 7.47 22.79 -4.30
N PHE A 55 6.71 22.10 -3.45
CA PHE A 55 5.51 21.39 -3.86
C PHE A 55 4.38 22.31 -4.36
N ASN A 56 4.36 23.57 -3.92
CA ASN A 56 3.30 24.51 -4.31
C ASN A 56 3.61 25.21 -5.65
N GLU A 57 4.89 25.39 -5.98
CA GLU A 57 5.32 26.12 -7.18
C GLU A 57 5.35 25.24 -8.43
N SER A 58 5.63 23.93 -8.27
CA SER A 58 5.74 22.99 -9.40
C SER A 58 4.39 22.59 -9.98
N PHE A 59 3.29 22.79 -9.29
CA PHE A 59 1.93 22.44 -9.68
C PHE A 59 0.98 23.61 -9.49
N SER A 60 1.16 24.69 -10.29
CA SER A 60 0.16 25.75 -10.33
C SER A 60 -1.19 25.14 -10.72
N ALA A 61 -2.22 25.38 -9.90
CA ALA A 61 -3.56 24.90 -10.18
C ALA A 61 -4.09 25.55 -11.45
N THR A 62 -4.05 24.82 -12.55
CA THR A 62 -4.81 25.13 -13.75
C THR A 62 -6.23 24.63 -13.57
N ASP A 63 -7.21 25.18 -14.29
CA ASP A 63 -8.60 24.69 -14.27
C ASP A 63 -8.69 23.17 -14.54
N TYR A 64 -7.79 22.66 -15.37
CA TYR A 64 -7.63 21.24 -15.66
C TYR A 64 -7.29 20.41 -14.40
N THR A 65 -6.48 20.95 -13.49
CA THR A 65 -6.11 20.27 -12.22
C THR A 65 -7.30 20.14 -11.28
N LEU A 66 -8.17 21.15 -11.20
CA LEU A 66 -9.37 21.13 -10.35
C LEU A 66 -10.33 20.03 -10.82
N THR A 67 -10.69 20.03 -12.09
CA THR A 67 -11.58 19.02 -12.67
C THR A 67 -11.05 17.60 -12.48
N ASN A 68 -9.73 17.40 -12.64
CA ASN A 68 -9.12 16.08 -12.44
C ASN A 68 -9.18 15.63 -10.97
N ARG A 69 -9.01 16.54 -10.02
CA ARG A 69 -9.12 16.21 -8.58
C ARG A 69 -10.54 15.84 -8.18
N GLU A 70 -11.54 16.54 -8.69
CA GLU A 70 -12.94 16.19 -8.48
C GLU A 70 -13.28 14.82 -9.06
N HIS A 71 -12.85 14.53 -10.27
CA HIS A 71 -13.00 13.21 -10.90
C HIS A 71 -12.31 12.11 -10.06
N LEU A 72 -11.07 12.35 -9.63
CA LEU A 72 -10.36 11.39 -8.79
C LEU A 72 -11.09 11.15 -7.46
N ALA A 73 -11.57 12.20 -6.81
CA ALA A 73 -12.34 12.10 -5.56
C ALA A 73 -13.62 11.29 -5.76
N GLU A 74 -14.31 11.47 -6.88
CA GLU A 74 -15.50 10.70 -7.22
C GLU A 74 -15.17 9.22 -7.48
N TYR A 75 -14.08 8.91 -8.19
CA TYR A 75 -13.62 7.53 -8.36
C TYR A 75 -13.30 6.85 -7.03
N VAL A 76 -12.58 7.53 -6.14
CA VAL A 76 -12.25 7.01 -4.81
C VAL A 76 -13.53 6.79 -4.00
N ARG A 77 -14.49 7.71 -4.07
CA ARG A 77 -15.81 7.56 -3.40
C ARG A 77 -16.56 6.32 -3.88
N ARG A 78 -16.65 6.14 -5.19
CA ARG A 78 -17.33 4.96 -5.79
C ARG A 78 -16.66 3.67 -5.34
N PHE A 79 -15.33 3.61 -5.37
CA PHE A 79 -14.59 2.45 -4.91
C PHE A 79 -14.92 2.10 -3.45
N HIS A 80 -14.80 3.07 -2.55
CA HIS A 80 -15.08 2.84 -1.13
C HIS A 80 -16.55 2.54 -0.84
N THR A 81 -17.47 3.08 -1.64
CA THR A 81 -18.90 2.74 -1.55
C THR A 81 -19.14 1.29 -1.97
N ALA A 82 -18.58 0.88 -3.12
CA ALA A 82 -18.72 -0.49 -3.62
C ALA A 82 -18.05 -1.52 -2.69
N ALA A 83 -16.91 -1.17 -2.09
CA ALA A 83 -16.18 -2.01 -1.16
C ALA A 83 -16.74 -1.98 0.29
N ASN A 84 -17.82 -1.22 0.55
CA ASN A 84 -18.37 -1.01 1.90
C ASN A 84 -17.33 -0.51 2.92
N THR A 85 -16.40 0.33 2.48
CA THR A 85 -15.30 0.89 3.29
C THR A 85 -15.36 2.42 3.40
N LEU A 86 -16.47 3.05 3.03
CA LEU A 86 -16.68 4.50 3.11
C LEU A 86 -16.96 4.94 4.56
N THR A 87 -15.91 4.95 5.38
CA THR A 87 -15.99 5.44 6.76
C THR A 87 -16.03 6.97 6.80
N PRO A 88 -16.43 7.61 7.95
CA PRO A 88 -16.36 9.06 8.10
C PRO A 88 -14.94 9.63 7.85
N ALA A 89 -13.89 8.92 8.26
CA ALA A 89 -12.50 9.34 8.03
C ALA A 89 -12.15 9.31 6.53
N VAL A 90 -12.54 8.25 5.82
CA VAL A 90 -12.35 8.14 4.36
C VAL A 90 -13.13 9.24 3.64
N ASN A 91 -14.38 9.48 4.03
CA ASN A 91 -15.19 10.54 3.42
C ASN A 91 -14.58 11.94 3.62
N SER A 92 -14.02 12.22 4.80
CA SER A 92 -13.27 13.45 5.06
C SER A 92 -12.02 13.57 4.19
N ALA A 93 -11.25 12.48 4.03
CA ALA A 93 -10.08 12.44 3.16
C ALA A 93 -10.45 12.68 1.68
N ILE A 94 -11.58 12.15 1.21
CA ILE A 94 -12.09 12.41 -0.13
C ILE A 94 -12.44 13.90 -0.32
N GLY A 95 -13.01 14.55 0.70
CA GLY A 95 -13.25 16.00 0.67
C GLY A 95 -11.95 16.80 0.52
N LEU A 96 -10.90 16.40 1.22
CA LEU A 96 -9.56 17.01 1.05
C LEU A 96 -8.92 16.67 -0.31
N LEU A 97 -9.20 15.50 -0.87
CA LEU A 97 -8.67 15.09 -2.17
C LEU A 97 -9.15 16.01 -3.30
N SER A 98 -10.40 16.48 -3.26
CA SER A 98 -10.93 17.45 -4.21
C SER A 98 -10.43 18.88 -4.00
N ASP A 99 -9.87 19.21 -2.84
CA ASP A 99 -9.32 20.53 -2.55
C ASP A 99 -7.95 20.71 -3.23
N PRO A 100 -7.81 21.69 -4.17
CA PRO A 100 -6.56 21.90 -4.89
C PRO A 100 -5.41 22.39 -3.97
N SER A 101 -5.72 22.94 -2.80
CA SER A 101 -4.71 23.35 -1.82
C SER A 101 -4.16 22.18 -1.02
N SER A 102 -4.77 21.00 -1.10
CA SER A 102 -4.28 19.79 -0.43
C SER A 102 -3.10 19.19 -1.17
N LYS A 103 -2.10 18.72 -0.43
CA LYS A 103 -0.97 17.95 -0.95
C LYS A 103 -1.30 16.46 -0.89
N LEU A 104 -0.95 15.74 -1.95
CA LEU A 104 -1.16 14.29 -2.02
C LEU A 104 0.14 13.56 -1.69
N LEU A 105 0.08 12.66 -0.73
CA LEU A 105 1.12 11.67 -0.46
C LEU A 105 0.68 10.37 -1.11
N VAL A 106 1.37 9.97 -2.18
CA VAL A 106 0.96 8.83 -2.99
C VAL A 106 1.93 7.67 -2.83
N SER A 107 1.39 6.49 -2.61
CA SER A 107 2.14 5.24 -2.77
C SER A 107 1.39 4.32 -3.71
N ILE A 108 2.14 3.55 -4.49
CA ILE A 108 1.61 2.69 -5.53
C ILE A 108 2.09 1.26 -5.27
N HIS A 109 1.20 0.31 -5.49
CA HIS A 109 1.53 -1.11 -5.49
C HIS A 109 0.68 -1.88 -6.51
N GLN A 110 1.24 -2.95 -7.05
CA GLN A 110 0.47 -3.92 -7.83
C GLN A 110 -0.52 -4.67 -6.91
N PRO A 111 -1.63 -5.19 -7.44
CA PRO A 111 -2.54 -6.00 -6.65
C PRO A 111 -1.85 -7.29 -6.22
N ASN A 112 -2.08 -7.70 -4.98
CA ASN A 112 -1.62 -8.97 -4.45
C ASN A 112 -2.83 -9.73 -3.92
N LEU A 113 -2.83 -11.03 -4.04
CA LEU A 113 -3.92 -11.87 -3.51
C LEU A 113 -4.14 -11.61 -2.01
N PHE A 114 -3.06 -11.48 -1.26
CA PHE A 114 -3.04 -10.97 0.11
C PHE A 114 -1.84 -10.03 0.26
N ALA A 115 -2.07 -8.87 0.89
CA ALA A 115 -1.01 -7.92 1.13
C ALA A 115 0.09 -8.52 2.03
N TYR A 116 1.33 -8.47 1.57
CA TYR A 116 2.49 -8.86 2.38
C TYR A 116 3.05 -7.68 3.18
N GLY A 117 3.99 -7.95 4.09
CA GLY A 117 4.54 -6.93 5.00
C GLY A 117 5.10 -5.67 4.32
N GLY A 118 5.60 -5.79 3.07
CA GLY A 118 6.08 -4.64 2.30
C GLY A 118 4.98 -3.65 1.91
N VAL A 119 3.77 -4.13 1.64
CA VAL A 119 2.59 -3.28 1.37
C VAL A 119 2.19 -2.52 2.63
N TYR A 120 2.09 -3.22 3.78
CA TYR A 120 1.77 -2.59 5.05
C TYR A 120 2.80 -1.54 5.46
N LYS A 121 4.10 -1.79 5.22
CA LYS A 121 5.15 -0.79 5.47
C LYS A 121 4.93 0.49 4.69
N LYS A 122 4.50 0.42 3.43
CA LYS A 122 4.19 1.61 2.62
C LYS A 122 3.02 2.40 3.20
N ILE A 123 1.96 1.71 3.64
CA ILE A 123 0.79 2.36 4.26
C ILE A 123 1.19 3.04 5.57
N VAL A 124 1.93 2.33 6.43
CA VAL A 124 2.42 2.89 7.70
C VAL A 124 3.35 4.08 7.45
N LEU A 125 4.21 4.02 6.42
CA LEU A 125 5.08 5.14 6.06
C LEU A 125 4.28 6.36 5.64
N LEU A 126 3.24 6.23 4.82
CA LEU A 126 2.37 7.34 4.43
C LEU A 126 1.72 7.99 5.66
N GLU A 127 1.16 7.19 6.58
CA GLU A 127 0.54 7.71 7.80
C GLU A 127 1.56 8.38 8.72
N THR A 128 2.75 7.80 8.85
CA THR A 128 3.84 8.39 9.66
C THR A 128 4.29 9.73 9.09
N LEU A 129 4.54 9.81 7.79
CA LEU A 129 4.94 11.05 7.12
C LEU A 129 3.89 12.14 7.25
N LYS A 130 2.61 11.78 7.05
CA LYS A 130 1.49 12.70 7.24
C LYS A 130 1.46 13.23 8.67
N GLY A 131 1.46 12.34 9.67
CA GLY A 131 1.39 12.75 11.09
C GLY A 131 2.56 13.62 11.51
N LEU A 132 3.78 13.31 11.08
CA LEU A 132 4.96 14.13 11.35
C LEU A 132 4.90 15.49 10.66
N ALA A 133 4.45 15.54 9.40
CA ALA A 133 4.33 16.79 8.65
C ALA A 133 3.24 17.71 9.25
N GLU A 134 2.10 17.17 9.64
CA GLU A 134 1.03 17.89 10.32
C GLU A 134 1.46 18.38 11.71
N SER A 135 2.28 17.62 12.44
CA SER A 135 2.84 18.05 13.73
C SER A 135 3.77 19.25 13.57
N LYS A 136 4.60 19.29 12.52
CA LYS A 136 5.48 20.43 12.23
C LYS A 136 4.71 21.63 11.67
N LYS A 137 3.63 21.40 10.92
CA LYS A 137 2.81 22.42 10.27
C LYS A 137 1.32 22.09 10.41
N PRO A 138 0.68 22.43 11.55
CA PRO A 138 -0.69 21.99 11.88
C PRO A 138 -1.79 22.35 10.87
N ASN A 139 -1.57 23.37 10.04
CA ASN A 139 -2.53 23.78 9.01
C ASN A 139 -2.26 23.16 7.63
N SER A 140 -1.38 22.17 7.55
CA SER A 140 -1.13 21.43 6.31
C SER A 140 -2.34 20.56 5.97
N LYS A 141 -2.83 20.69 4.73
CA LYS A 141 -3.86 19.80 4.20
C LYS A 141 -3.17 18.65 3.46
N LEU A 142 -3.06 17.50 4.10
CA LEU A 142 -2.39 16.33 3.55
C LEU A 142 -3.37 15.19 3.37
N VAL A 143 -3.31 14.53 2.21
CA VAL A 143 -4.13 13.36 1.89
C VAL A 143 -3.22 12.21 1.48
N ASN A 144 -3.35 11.09 2.17
CA ASN A 144 -2.72 9.83 1.76
C ASN A 144 -3.57 9.15 0.69
N LEU A 145 -2.94 8.77 -0.41
CA LEU A 145 -3.56 8.00 -1.48
C LEU A 145 -2.71 6.76 -1.77
N PHE A 146 -3.27 5.59 -1.48
CA PHE A 146 -2.64 4.32 -1.83
C PHE A 146 -3.31 3.77 -3.08
N LEU A 147 -2.56 3.69 -4.19
CA LEU A 147 -3.06 3.21 -5.47
C LEU A 147 -2.72 1.74 -5.68
N ILE A 148 -3.71 0.96 -6.09
CA ILE A 148 -3.53 -0.40 -6.55
C ILE A 148 -3.63 -0.40 -8.07
N VAL A 149 -2.51 -0.77 -8.73
CA VAL A 149 -2.37 -0.72 -10.18
C VAL A 149 -2.66 -2.11 -10.75
N ASP A 150 -3.81 -2.27 -11.37
CA ASP A 150 -4.36 -3.55 -11.82
C ASP A 150 -4.12 -3.88 -13.31
N HIS A 151 -3.33 -3.06 -14.00
CA HIS A 151 -2.94 -3.30 -15.39
C HIS A 151 -1.72 -4.21 -15.56
N ASP A 152 -1.12 -4.67 -14.45
CA ASP A 152 -0.04 -5.65 -14.48
C ASP A 152 -0.54 -7.03 -14.95
N PHE A 153 0.36 -7.84 -15.49
CA PHE A 153 0.06 -9.16 -16.00
C PHE A 153 0.11 -10.23 -14.91
N LEU A 154 -0.67 -11.30 -15.09
CA LEU A 154 -0.68 -12.45 -14.18
C LEU A 154 0.57 -13.35 -14.26
N ASP A 155 1.56 -13.01 -15.06
CA ASP A 155 2.82 -13.75 -15.14
C ASP A 155 3.65 -13.63 -13.86
N ASP A 156 3.56 -12.49 -13.16
CA ASP A 156 4.20 -12.31 -11.86
C ASP A 156 3.58 -13.22 -10.79
N ILE A 157 4.42 -14.04 -10.17
CA ILE A 157 4.00 -14.98 -9.14
C ILE A 157 3.39 -14.27 -7.91
N TRP A 158 3.86 -13.05 -7.59
CA TRP A 158 3.39 -12.28 -6.45
C TRP A 158 1.95 -11.81 -6.57
N MET A 159 1.45 -11.67 -7.79
CA MET A 159 0.07 -11.25 -8.05
C MET A 159 -0.94 -12.37 -7.79
N ARG A 160 -0.53 -13.61 -7.93
CA ARG A 160 -1.40 -14.79 -7.87
C ARG A 160 -1.07 -15.74 -6.72
N THR A 161 -0.07 -15.44 -5.92
CA THR A 161 0.37 -16.29 -4.81
C THR A 161 0.51 -15.45 -3.55
N ALA A 162 -0.08 -15.91 -2.45
CA ALA A 162 0.14 -15.39 -1.13
C ALA A 162 0.88 -16.41 -0.28
N GLN A 163 1.83 -15.95 0.51
CA GLN A 163 2.62 -16.78 1.40
C GLN A 163 2.41 -16.31 2.84
N LEU A 164 1.92 -17.21 3.68
CA LEU A 164 1.67 -16.96 5.09
C LEU A 164 2.62 -17.82 5.94
N PRO A 165 3.26 -17.26 6.97
CA PRO A 165 4.10 -18.04 7.88
C PRO A 165 3.31 -19.20 8.50
N SER A 166 3.83 -20.43 8.47
CA SER A 166 3.14 -21.60 9.00
C SER A 166 4.11 -22.62 9.58
N ILE A 167 4.07 -22.79 10.90
CA ILE A 167 4.93 -23.76 11.59
C ILE A 167 4.59 -25.23 11.26
N ARG A 168 3.42 -25.50 10.70
CA ARG A 168 2.95 -26.86 10.36
C ARG A 168 3.22 -27.27 8.92
N ASN A 169 3.52 -26.32 8.07
CA ASN A 169 3.79 -26.62 6.66
C ASN A 169 5.29 -26.87 6.44
N LYS A 170 5.59 -27.85 5.60
CA LYS A 170 6.97 -28.09 5.14
C LYS A 170 7.50 -26.80 4.51
N GLY A 171 8.66 -26.33 4.95
CA GLY A 171 9.26 -25.07 4.51
C GLY A 171 8.76 -23.84 5.27
N GLY A 172 7.92 -23.98 6.31
CA GLY A 172 7.50 -22.88 7.19
C GLY A 172 6.49 -21.92 6.57
N VAL A 173 5.85 -22.28 5.42
CA VAL A 173 4.96 -21.41 4.67
C VAL A 173 3.70 -22.15 4.25
N LEU A 174 2.55 -21.53 4.45
CA LEU A 174 1.30 -21.87 3.75
C LEU A 174 1.23 -21.02 2.49
N GLU A 175 1.17 -21.66 1.34
CA GLU A 175 0.97 -21.01 0.05
C GLU A 175 -0.50 -21.08 -0.38
N ILE A 176 -1.08 -19.92 -0.65
CA ILE A 176 -2.40 -19.75 -1.28
C ILE A 176 -2.15 -19.27 -2.70
N ARG A 177 -2.70 -19.95 -3.70
CA ARG A 177 -2.41 -19.65 -5.10
C ARG A 177 -3.63 -19.66 -5.98
N THR A 178 -3.76 -18.64 -6.83
CA THR A 178 -4.70 -18.67 -7.96
C THR A 178 -4.10 -19.50 -9.09
N PRO A 179 -4.74 -20.61 -9.50
CA PRO A 179 -4.28 -21.36 -10.65
C PRO A 179 -4.52 -20.57 -11.94
N VAL A 180 -3.47 -20.38 -12.72
CA VAL A 180 -3.51 -19.66 -14.00
C VAL A 180 -2.87 -20.54 -15.06
N SER A 181 -3.57 -20.76 -16.17
CA SER A 181 -3.00 -21.49 -17.31
C SER A 181 -1.90 -20.66 -18.00
N ASN A 182 -0.99 -21.33 -18.68
CA ASN A 182 0.11 -20.67 -19.39
C ASN A 182 -0.40 -19.64 -20.43
N THR A 183 -1.55 -19.89 -21.05
CA THR A 183 -2.16 -18.98 -22.02
C THR A 183 -2.73 -17.71 -21.39
N LYS A 184 -3.13 -17.77 -20.12
CA LYS A 184 -3.70 -16.63 -19.39
C LYS A 184 -2.68 -15.83 -18.60
N ARG A 185 -1.42 -16.24 -18.58
CA ARG A 185 -0.36 -15.51 -17.84
C ARG A 185 -0.17 -14.06 -18.27
N TRP A 186 -0.42 -13.79 -19.55
CA TRP A 186 -0.29 -12.46 -20.15
C TRP A 186 -1.60 -11.66 -20.14
N GLN A 187 -2.59 -12.11 -19.38
CA GLN A 187 -3.81 -11.36 -19.15
C GLN A 187 -3.57 -10.34 -18.03
N MET A 188 -4.04 -9.10 -18.21
CA MET A 188 -4.01 -8.09 -17.15
C MET A 188 -4.95 -8.50 -16.00
N VAL A 189 -4.59 -8.11 -14.79
CA VAL A 189 -5.39 -8.41 -13.59
C VAL A 189 -6.79 -7.83 -13.70
N CYS A 190 -6.94 -6.59 -14.15
CA CYS A 190 -8.24 -5.94 -14.35
C CYS A 190 -9.20 -6.69 -15.30
N ASN A 191 -8.65 -7.52 -16.19
CA ASN A 191 -9.42 -8.34 -17.14
C ASN A 191 -9.57 -9.80 -16.66
N THR A 192 -9.15 -10.12 -15.45
CA THR A 192 -9.18 -11.47 -14.92
C THR A 192 -10.44 -11.67 -14.11
N PRO A 193 -11.25 -12.68 -14.42
CA PRO A 193 -12.42 -12.97 -13.60
C PRO A 193 -12.00 -13.43 -12.20
N PRO A 194 -12.85 -13.23 -11.19
CA PRO A 194 -12.60 -13.71 -9.84
C PRO A 194 -12.37 -15.24 -9.84
N PRO A 195 -11.65 -15.77 -8.85
CA PRO A 195 -11.43 -17.20 -8.72
C PRO A 195 -12.75 -17.96 -8.60
N HIS A 196 -12.80 -19.15 -9.22
CA HIS A 196 -13.97 -19.99 -9.14
C HIS A 196 -14.34 -20.36 -7.68
N LYS A 197 -15.62 -20.46 -7.37
CA LYS A 197 -16.14 -20.72 -6.02
C LYS A 197 -15.44 -21.86 -5.28
N GLN A 198 -15.14 -22.96 -5.98
CA GLN A 198 -14.42 -24.11 -5.39
C GLN A 198 -13.01 -23.74 -4.91
N ILE A 199 -12.32 -22.81 -5.60
CA ILE A 199 -11.01 -22.32 -5.22
C ILE A 199 -11.14 -21.46 -3.97
N LEU A 200 -12.11 -20.56 -3.95
CA LEU A 200 -12.40 -19.70 -2.78
C LEU A 200 -12.72 -20.55 -1.55
N GLU A 201 -13.56 -21.57 -1.67
CA GLU A 201 -13.87 -22.49 -0.58
C GLU A 201 -12.64 -23.26 -0.09
N SER A 202 -11.75 -23.66 -0.99
CA SER A 202 -10.48 -24.30 -0.62
C SER A 202 -9.59 -23.34 0.17
N TRP A 203 -9.46 -22.10 -0.28
CA TRP A 203 -8.70 -21.07 0.45
C TRP A 203 -9.30 -20.77 1.82
N ARG A 204 -10.62 -20.64 1.91
CA ARG A 204 -11.32 -20.45 3.18
C ARG A 204 -10.98 -21.53 4.19
N LYS A 205 -11.04 -22.80 3.79
CA LYS A 205 -10.68 -23.94 4.65
C LYS A 205 -9.22 -23.87 5.10
N GLN A 206 -8.30 -23.58 4.19
CA GLN A 206 -6.87 -23.48 4.49
C GLN A 206 -6.57 -22.31 5.45
N LEU A 207 -7.16 -21.15 5.21
CA LEU A 207 -6.98 -19.96 6.07
C LEU A 207 -7.58 -20.14 7.44
N LYS A 208 -8.76 -20.76 7.57
CA LYS A 208 -9.35 -21.10 8.87
C LYS A 208 -8.45 -22.05 9.66
N LEU A 209 -7.88 -23.05 9.00
CA LEU A 209 -6.94 -23.96 9.66
C LEU A 209 -5.66 -23.24 10.07
N TRP A 210 -5.15 -22.35 9.22
CA TRP A 210 -3.98 -21.53 9.51
C TRP A 210 -4.22 -20.64 10.73
N ILE A 211 -5.33 -19.91 10.79
CA ILE A 211 -5.71 -19.08 11.96
C ILE A 211 -5.75 -19.93 13.24
N LYS A 212 -6.40 -21.11 13.21
CA LYS A 212 -6.47 -22.01 14.35
C LYS A 212 -5.10 -22.48 14.83
N ASN A 213 -4.12 -22.56 13.95
CA ASN A 213 -2.77 -23.01 14.25
C ASN A 213 -1.82 -21.87 14.64
N ALA A 214 -2.03 -20.67 14.11
CA ALA A 214 -1.19 -19.50 14.35
C ALA A 214 -1.53 -18.79 15.66
N ALA A 215 -2.79 -18.79 16.07
CA ALA A 215 -3.21 -18.14 17.30
C ALA A 215 -2.77 -18.92 18.55
N THR A 216 -2.19 -18.21 19.51
CA THR A 216 -1.57 -18.80 20.72
C THR A 216 -2.57 -19.19 21.78
N ASN A 217 -3.73 -18.53 21.85
CA ASN A 217 -4.77 -18.80 22.84
C ASN A 217 -6.17 -18.89 22.22
N ASN A 218 -7.12 -19.41 22.98
CA ASN A 218 -8.48 -19.65 22.48
C ASN A 218 -9.29 -18.35 22.25
N PHE A 219 -9.01 -17.29 23.03
CA PHE A 219 -9.67 -16.00 22.85
C PHE A 219 -9.28 -15.39 21.52
N ASP A 220 -7.98 -15.30 21.23
CA ASP A 220 -7.47 -14.78 19.95
C ASP A 220 -8.01 -15.58 18.76
N LYS A 221 -8.06 -16.93 18.89
CA LYS A 221 -8.66 -17.79 17.87
C LYS A 221 -10.10 -17.44 17.57
N SER A 222 -10.91 -17.23 18.60
CA SER A 222 -12.34 -16.93 18.42
C SER A 222 -12.57 -15.58 17.77
N VAL A 223 -11.79 -14.57 18.16
CA VAL A 223 -11.85 -13.22 17.60
C VAL A 223 -11.39 -13.21 16.14
N LEU A 224 -10.23 -13.82 15.87
CA LEU A 224 -9.67 -13.88 14.51
C LEU A 224 -10.57 -14.66 13.55
N LEU A 225 -11.15 -15.79 14.00
CA LEU A 225 -12.07 -16.56 13.15
C LEU A 225 -13.36 -15.80 12.87
N ARG A 226 -13.93 -15.10 13.85
CA ARG A 226 -15.13 -14.28 13.66
C ARG A 226 -14.87 -13.15 12.66
N ASN A 227 -13.75 -12.43 12.81
CA ASN A 227 -13.37 -11.36 11.90
C ASN A 227 -13.11 -11.90 10.48
N PHE A 228 -12.45 -13.07 10.39
CA PHE A 228 -12.22 -13.73 9.11
C PHE A 228 -13.53 -14.11 8.41
N GLU A 229 -14.51 -14.66 9.14
CA GLU A 229 -15.80 -15.02 8.56
C GLU A 229 -16.57 -13.79 8.06
N GLY A 230 -16.53 -12.67 8.80
CA GLY A 230 -17.12 -11.42 8.35
C GLY A 230 -16.49 -10.93 7.04
N LEU A 231 -15.16 -10.84 6.98
CA LEU A 231 -14.44 -10.45 5.77
C LEU A 231 -14.66 -11.43 4.61
N TRP A 232 -14.79 -12.73 4.90
CA TRP A 232 -14.99 -13.73 3.86
C TRP A 232 -16.36 -13.63 3.19
N THR A 233 -17.38 -13.21 3.93
CA THR A 233 -18.71 -12.94 3.36
C THR A 233 -18.63 -11.84 2.30
N ASP A 234 -17.84 -10.80 2.53
CA ASP A 234 -17.64 -9.73 1.55
C ASP A 234 -16.92 -10.24 0.29
N VAL A 235 -15.95 -11.16 0.44
CA VAL A 235 -15.26 -11.81 -0.70
C VAL A 235 -16.19 -12.67 -1.54
N GLU A 236 -17.17 -13.34 -0.92
CA GLU A 236 -18.14 -14.19 -1.63
C GLU A 236 -19.24 -13.39 -2.36
N CYS A 237 -19.46 -12.13 -1.94
CA CYS A 237 -20.46 -11.24 -2.52
C CYS A 237 -19.89 -10.32 -3.63
N ALA A 238 -18.58 -10.23 -3.77
CA ALA A 238 -17.90 -9.42 -4.78
C ALA A 238 -17.74 -10.15 -6.11
#